data_da7e66a42cf9d08b5e1ed7a05adba931
#
_entry.id   da7e66a42cf9d08b5e1ed7a05adba931
#
_cell.length_a   1.000
_cell.length_b   1.000
_cell.length_c   1.000
_cell.angle_alpha   90.00
_cell.angle_beta   90.00
_cell.angle_gamma   90.00
#
_symmetry.space_group_name_H-M   'P 1'
#
loop_
_entity.id
_entity.type
_entity.pdbx_description
1 polymer ?
#
loop_
_entity_poly.entity_id
_entity_poly.type
_entity_poly.pdbx_seq_one_letter_code
_entity_poly.pdbx_strand_id
1 'polypeptide(L)'
;PIPALANFYKYNAVGQIIAKWLSYPVDVTFNLLGFIACIGISYKLAQHYKLDEISSTILGVLAFLLVTPFHNGIPLPSMGSGGLFVAIIMSLLAIEIVNFIVKKNIVIKMPDSVPPAVSKSFAALIPGFFVIMIALIIRILFEVSPFGNIHKVVEMVLTKPLTALGGSFFGMMGLSFITNLLWTAGIHGSNLVTGGIARPVLDTLMDQNRIALSAHQPLPNI
;
A
#
# COMPACT_ATOMS: atom_id res chain seq x y z
N PRO A 1 14.88 -13.44 19.84
CA PRO A 1 16.09 -12.62 19.75
C PRO A 1 17.19 -13.28 20.58
N ILE A 2 18.41 -13.34 20.03
CA ILE A 2 19.56 -13.89 20.76
C ILE A 2 19.88 -12.89 21.90
N PRO A 3 19.78 -13.27 23.19
CA PRO A 3 19.90 -12.32 24.30
C PRO A 3 21.22 -11.54 24.30
N ALA A 4 22.30 -12.16 23.85
CA ALA A 4 23.60 -11.53 23.72
C ALA A 4 23.61 -10.37 22.71
N LEU A 5 22.92 -10.53 21.57
CA LEU A 5 22.78 -9.47 20.56
C LEU A 5 21.92 -8.32 21.07
N ALA A 6 20.81 -8.62 21.73
CA ALA A 6 19.95 -7.62 22.34
C ALA A 6 20.70 -6.77 23.38
N ASN A 7 21.50 -7.42 24.24
CA ASN A 7 22.33 -6.75 25.22
C ASN A 7 23.44 -5.90 24.58
N PHE A 8 24.06 -6.38 23.48
CA PHE A 8 25.06 -5.61 22.74
C PHE A 8 24.47 -4.29 22.21
N TYR A 9 23.30 -4.33 21.55
CA TYR A 9 22.65 -3.12 21.03
C TYR A 9 22.11 -2.21 22.12
N LYS A 10 21.75 -2.74 23.30
CA LYS A 10 21.18 -1.96 24.40
C LYS A 10 22.23 -1.27 25.27
N TYR A 11 23.34 -1.95 25.54
CA TYR A 11 24.29 -1.51 26.57
C TYR A 11 25.67 -1.11 26.03
N ASN A 12 25.98 -1.40 24.77
CA ASN A 12 27.27 -1.05 24.18
C ASN A 12 27.13 0.19 23.30
N ALA A 13 27.98 1.21 23.50
CA ALA A 13 27.96 2.45 22.73
C ALA A 13 28.10 2.20 21.20
N VAL A 14 28.97 1.28 20.80
CA VAL A 14 29.14 0.91 19.39
C VAL A 14 27.89 0.21 18.88
N GLY A 15 27.29 -0.68 19.68
CA GLY A 15 26.03 -1.34 19.35
C GLY A 15 24.89 -0.36 19.12
N GLN A 16 24.76 0.67 19.98
CA GLN A 16 23.75 1.72 19.81
C GLN A 16 23.95 2.55 18.54
N ILE A 17 25.20 2.88 18.19
CA ILE A 17 25.50 3.60 16.93
C ILE A 17 25.14 2.74 15.72
N ILE A 18 25.51 1.47 15.73
CA ILE A 18 25.17 0.52 14.65
C ILE A 18 23.64 0.38 14.54
N ALA A 19 22.94 0.19 15.65
CA ALA A 19 21.47 0.10 15.67
C ALA A 19 20.82 1.34 15.07
N LYS A 20 21.31 2.55 15.42
CA LYS A 20 20.85 3.81 14.86
C LYS A 20 21.05 3.88 13.34
N TRP A 21 22.20 3.45 12.83
CA TRP A 21 22.44 3.48 11.38
C TRP A 21 21.62 2.43 10.64
N LEU A 22 21.44 1.25 11.22
CA LEU A 22 20.61 0.21 10.65
C LEU A 22 19.10 0.53 10.71
N SER A 23 18.66 1.44 11.59
CA SER A 23 17.27 1.88 11.61
C SER A 23 16.90 2.74 10.38
N TYR A 24 17.81 3.53 9.83
CA TYR A 24 17.50 4.41 8.69
C TYR A 24 16.91 3.68 7.46
N PRO A 25 17.55 2.62 6.92
CA PRO A 25 16.94 1.88 5.81
C PRO A 25 15.61 1.21 6.21
N VAL A 26 15.50 0.73 7.45
CA VAL A 26 14.25 0.14 7.97
C VAL A 26 13.13 1.18 8.03
N ASP A 27 13.43 2.38 8.54
CA ASP A 27 12.45 3.46 8.66
C ASP A 27 11.96 3.95 7.30
N VAL A 28 12.85 4.07 6.31
CA VAL A 28 12.48 4.47 4.95
C VAL A 28 11.66 3.38 4.24
N THR A 29 11.97 2.10 4.45
CA THR A 29 11.26 1.01 3.78
C THR A 29 9.92 0.71 4.45
N PHE A 30 9.91 0.41 5.76
CA PHE A 30 8.67 0.00 6.46
C PHE A 30 7.71 1.15 6.71
N ASN A 31 8.21 2.34 7.06
CA ASN A 31 7.33 3.49 7.30
C ASN A 31 6.73 4.07 6.00
N LEU A 32 7.24 3.67 4.83
CA LEU A 32 6.70 4.06 3.51
C LEU A 32 6.19 2.87 2.70
N LEU A 33 6.01 1.70 3.32
CA LEU A 33 5.62 0.46 2.63
C LEU A 33 4.33 0.63 1.80
N GLY A 34 3.29 1.22 2.37
CA GLY A 34 2.03 1.49 1.68
C GLY A 34 2.19 2.48 0.53
N PHE A 35 2.99 3.53 0.74
CA PHE A 35 3.28 4.52 -0.30
C PHE A 35 4.05 3.91 -1.49
N ILE A 36 5.08 3.12 -1.20
CA ILE A 36 5.87 2.41 -2.23
C ILE A 36 4.98 1.39 -2.97
N ALA A 37 4.14 0.65 -2.24
CA ALA A 37 3.19 -0.27 -2.84
C ALA A 37 2.20 0.45 -3.77
N CYS A 38 1.69 1.62 -3.38
CA CYS A 38 0.81 2.45 -4.21
C CYS A 38 1.47 2.78 -5.56
N ILE A 39 2.73 3.22 -5.55
CA ILE A 39 3.49 3.52 -6.77
C ILE A 39 3.61 2.26 -7.64
N GLY A 40 4.06 1.14 -7.05
CA GLY A 40 4.31 -0.10 -7.77
C GLY A 40 3.03 -0.68 -8.40
N ILE A 41 1.92 -0.69 -7.66
CA ILE A 41 0.63 -1.22 -8.13
C ILE A 41 0.08 -0.32 -9.25
N SER A 42 0.06 1.00 -9.04
CA SER A 42 -0.42 1.95 -10.05
C SER A 42 0.38 1.84 -11.35
N TYR A 43 1.71 1.78 -11.26
CA TYR A 43 2.58 1.61 -12.41
C TYR A 43 2.30 0.31 -13.17
N LYS A 44 2.28 -0.83 -12.45
CA LYS A 44 2.05 -2.14 -13.08
C LYS A 44 0.68 -2.28 -13.69
N LEU A 45 -0.34 -1.72 -13.06
CA LEU A 45 -1.70 -1.76 -13.60
C LEU A 45 -1.84 -0.83 -14.81
N ALA A 46 -1.24 0.36 -14.78
CA ALA A 46 -1.18 1.26 -15.94
C ALA A 46 -0.48 0.60 -17.14
N GLN A 47 0.64 -0.09 -16.89
CA GLN A 47 1.36 -0.87 -17.90
C GLN A 47 0.48 -2.00 -18.49
N HIS A 48 -0.25 -2.72 -17.64
CA HIS A 48 -1.16 -3.78 -18.06
C HIS A 48 -2.26 -3.23 -19.00
N TYR A 49 -2.81 -2.06 -18.70
CA TYR A 49 -3.85 -1.42 -19.52
C TYR A 49 -3.29 -0.60 -20.68
N LYS A 50 -1.97 -0.57 -20.87
CA LYS A 50 -1.29 0.23 -21.90
C LYS A 50 -1.63 1.73 -21.82
N LEU A 51 -1.81 2.24 -20.62
CA LEU A 51 -1.99 3.67 -20.33
C LEU A 51 -0.63 4.38 -20.30
N ASP A 52 -0.65 5.72 -20.23
CA ASP A 52 0.58 6.45 -19.88
C ASP A 52 0.97 6.15 -18.44
N GLU A 53 2.07 5.44 -18.27
CA GLU A 53 2.48 4.83 -17.00
C GLU A 53 2.79 5.89 -15.93
N ILE A 54 3.46 6.97 -16.34
CA ILE A 54 3.89 8.03 -15.41
C ILE A 54 2.68 8.82 -14.91
N SER A 55 1.88 9.37 -15.83
CA SER A 55 0.70 10.16 -15.44
C SER A 55 -0.28 9.34 -14.62
N SER A 56 -0.53 8.09 -15.01
CA SER A 56 -1.43 7.19 -14.28
C SER A 56 -0.90 6.88 -12.87
N THR A 57 0.41 6.64 -12.73
CA THR A 57 1.02 6.39 -11.42
C THR A 57 0.88 7.60 -10.51
N ILE A 58 1.14 8.80 -11.03
CA ILE A 58 0.96 10.04 -10.28
C ILE A 58 -0.50 10.18 -9.80
N LEU A 59 -1.48 9.88 -10.66
CA LEU A 59 -2.90 9.93 -10.28
C LEU A 59 -3.26 8.90 -9.20
N GLY A 60 -2.70 7.69 -9.26
CA GLY A 60 -2.86 6.68 -8.20
C GLY A 60 -2.30 7.16 -6.86
N VAL A 61 -1.10 7.74 -6.89
CA VAL A 61 -0.46 8.32 -5.70
C VAL A 61 -1.29 9.49 -5.14
N LEU A 62 -1.76 10.40 -5.99
CA LEU A 62 -2.61 11.51 -5.56
C LEU A 62 -3.91 11.03 -4.92
N ALA A 63 -4.55 10.00 -5.49
CA ALA A 63 -5.75 9.40 -4.92
C ALA A 63 -5.49 8.82 -3.52
N PHE A 64 -4.39 8.08 -3.33
CA PHE A 64 -4.01 7.53 -2.03
C PHE A 64 -3.70 8.64 -1.01
N LEU A 65 -2.92 9.64 -1.41
CA LEU A 65 -2.58 10.77 -0.53
C LEU A 65 -3.81 11.58 -0.15
N LEU A 66 -4.74 11.80 -1.07
CA LEU A 66 -5.94 12.59 -0.83
C LEU A 66 -6.86 11.96 0.22
N VAL A 67 -6.99 10.63 0.25
CA VAL A 67 -7.80 9.94 1.26
C VAL A 67 -7.06 9.72 2.59
N THR A 68 -5.76 9.95 2.61
CA THR A 68 -4.94 9.83 3.82
C THR A 68 -5.11 11.06 4.72
N PRO A 69 -5.26 10.90 6.06
CA PRO A 69 -5.56 12.01 6.95
C PRO A 69 -4.31 12.87 7.25
N PHE A 70 -4.03 13.85 6.39
CA PHE A 70 -3.01 14.87 6.62
C PHE A 70 -3.60 16.01 7.47
N HIS A 71 -3.26 16.09 8.74
CA HIS A 71 -3.68 17.20 9.61
C HIS A 71 -2.50 18.04 10.08
N ASN A 72 -1.43 17.42 10.58
CA ASN A 72 -0.27 18.12 11.15
C ASN A 72 1.06 17.54 10.64
N GLY A 73 1.16 17.23 9.35
CA GLY A 73 2.33 16.62 8.72
C GLY A 73 2.03 15.28 8.07
N ILE A 74 3.08 14.57 7.67
CA ILE A 74 2.95 13.25 7.01
C ILE A 74 2.57 12.20 8.05
N PRO A 75 1.41 11.55 7.94
CA PRO A 75 0.99 10.49 8.87
C PRO A 75 1.73 9.18 8.54
N LEU A 76 2.97 9.02 9.02
CA LEU A 76 3.81 7.85 8.76
C LEU A 76 3.10 6.51 9.00
N PRO A 77 2.28 6.32 10.06
CA PRO A 77 1.54 5.07 10.22
C PRO A 77 0.60 4.73 9.05
N SER A 78 0.03 5.75 8.40
CA SER A 78 -0.83 5.59 7.22
C SER A 78 -0.05 5.48 5.91
N MET A 79 1.26 5.79 5.90
CA MET A 79 2.16 5.59 4.76
C MET A 79 2.83 4.21 4.78
N GLY A 80 2.98 3.62 5.95
CA GLY A 80 3.58 2.32 6.18
C GLY A 80 2.62 1.15 5.99
N SER A 81 2.83 0.09 6.76
CA SER A 81 2.01 -1.13 6.73
C SER A 81 0.54 -0.87 7.05
N GLY A 82 0.22 0.05 7.96
CA GLY A 82 -1.15 0.42 8.30
C GLY A 82 -1.95 1.03 7.14
N GLY A 83 -1.27 1.63 6.15
CA GLY A 83 -1.89 2.16 4.94
C GLY A 83 -1.87 1.22 3.74
N LEU A 84 -1.24 0.04 3.85
CA LEU A 84 -1.00 -0.85 2.72
C LEU A 84 -2.29 -1.25 1.97
N PHE A 85 -3.31 -1.67 2.69
CA PHE A 85 -4.59 -2.07 2.07
C PHE A 85 -5.33 -0.87 1.45
N VAL A 86 -5.25 0.30 2.07
CA VAL A 86 -5.82 1.54 1.47
C VAL A 86 -5.07 1.89 0.19
N ALA A 87 -3.74 1.76 0.19
CA ALA A 87 -2.90 1.97 -0.98
C ALA A 87 -3.29 1.04 -2.14
N ILE A 88 -3.49 -0.25 -1.86
CA ILE A 88 -3.96 -1.24 -2.85
C ILE A 88 -5.31 -0.81 -3.43
N ILE A 89 -6.30 -0.55 -2.57
CA ILE A 89 -7.67 -0.20 -3.00
C ILE A 89 -7.67 1.09 -3.82
N MET A 90 -6.99 2.13 -3.35
CA MET A 90 -6.98 3.42 -4.04
C MET A 90 -6.19 3.39 -5.35
N SER A 91 -5.10 2.62 -5.41
CA SER A 91 -4.36 2.41 -6.67
C SER A 91 -5.22 1.72 -7.71
N LEU A 92 -5.89 0.62 -7.34
CA LEU A 92 -6.79 -0.10 -8.24
C LEU A 92 -7.91 0.82 -8.71
N LEU A 93 -8.60 1.50 -7.80
CA LEU A 93 -9.70 2.39 -8.13
C LEU A 93 -9.25 3.52 -9.07
N ALA A 94 -8.15 4.20 -8.77
CA ALA A 94 -7.65 5.30 -9.57
C ALA A 94 -7.31 4.86 -11.00
N ILE A 95 -6.60 3.75 -11.16
CA ILE A 95 -6.20 3.27 -12.48
C ILE A 95 -7.39 2.73 -13.27
N GLU A 96 -8.38 2.10 -12.61
CA GLU A 96 -9.63 1.70 -13.29
C GLU A 96 -10.42 2.92 -13.79
N ILE A 97 -10.48 4.01 -13.04
CA ILE A 97 -11.10 5.27 -13.48
C ILE A 97 -10.36 5.81 -14.70
N VAL A 98 -9.03 5.89 -14.66
CA VAL A 98 -8.22 6.34 -15.80
C VAL A 98 -8.47 5.47 -17.02
N ASN A 99 -8.42 4.14 -16.87
CA ASN A 99 -8.66 3.17 -17.93
C ASN A 99 -10.06 3.35 -18.56
N PHE A 100 -11.09 3.48 -17.73
CA PHE A 100 -12.45 3.69 -18.19
C PHE A 100 -12.59 4.95 -19.02
N ILE A 101 -12.04 6.08 -18.57
CA ILE A 101 -12.12 7.38 -19.22
C ILE A 101 -11.33 7.38 -20.54
N VAL A 102 -10.12 6.82 -20.53
CA VAL A 102 -9.27 6.71 -21.72
C VAL A 102 -9.93 5.78 -22.76
N LYS A 103 -10.47 4.64 -22.36
CA LYS A 103 -11.23 3.74 -23.27
C LYS A 103 -12.45 4.38 -23.89
N LYS A 104 -13.11 5.30 -23.18
CA LYS A 104 -14.24 6.08 -23.71
C LYS A 104 -13.77 7.24 -24.58
N ASN A 105 -12.46 7.40 -24.79
CA ASN A 105 -11.86 8.47 -25.58
C ASN A 105 -12.21 9.89 -25.07
N ILE A 106 -12.48 10.02 -23.76
CA ILE A 106 -12.79 11.28 -23.07
C ILE A 106 -11.47 11.89 -22.59
N VAL A 107 -10.65 12.33 -23.56
CA VAL A 107 -9.33 12.91 -23.32
C VAL A 107 -9.13 14.15 -24.17
N ILE A 108 -8.29 15.08 -23.73
CA ILE A 108 -7.91 16.25 -24.54
C ILE A 108 -6.94 15.77 -25.62
N LYS A 109 -7.33 15.89 -26.87
CA LYS A 109 -6.50 15.58 -28.03
C LYS A 109 -5.74 16.80 -28.47
N MET A 110 -4.44 16.69 -28.64
CA MET A 110 -3.58 17.74 -29.17
C MET A 110 -3.28 17.48 -30.64
N PRO A 111 -3.03 18.54 -31.43
CA PRO A 111 -2.54 18.42 -32.80
C PRO A 111 -1.21 17.66 -32.87
N ASP A 112 -0.93 17.00 -34.01
CA ASP A 112 0.29 16.20 -34.21
C ASP A 112 1.58 17.04 -34.17
N SER A 113 1.49 18.35 -34.26
CA SER A 113 2.62 19.27 -34.08
C SER A 113 3.11 19.42 -32.65
N VAL A 114 2.34 18.92 -31.65
CA VAL A 114 2.68 19.04 -30.23
C VAL A 114 3.58 17.87 -29.84
N PRO A 115 4.68 18.10 -29.09
CA PRO A 115 5.54 17.04 -28.63
C PRO A 115 4.77 15.97 -27.84
N PRO A 116 5.07 14.65 -28.03
CA PRO A 116 4.32 13.56 -27.41
C PRO A 116 4.24 13.62 -25.87
N ALA A 117 5.28 14.10 -25.20
CA ALA A 117 5.28 14.26 -23.73
C ALA A 117 4.24 15.28 -23.27
N VAL A 118 4.10 16.41 -23.99
CA VAL A 118 3.10 17.44 -23.69
C VAL A 118 1.71 16.91 -23.97
N SER A 119 1.51 16.26 -25.12
CA SER A 119 0.22 15.67 -25.51
C SER A 119 -0.29 14.66 -24.47
N LYS A 120 0.58 13.80 -23.94
CA LYS A 120 0.25 12.84 -22.87
C LYS A 120 -0.17 13.54 -21.58
N SER A 121 0.52 14.61 -21.20
CA SER A 121 0.18 15.38 -20.00
C SER A 121 -1.22 16.01 -20.09
N PHE A 122 -1.56 16.57 -21.25
CA PHE A 122 -2.91 17.12 -21.49
C PHE A 122 -3.98 16.02 -21.53
N ALA A 123 -3.68 14.87 -22.12
CA ALA A 123 -4.61 13.75 -22.15
C ALA A 123 -4.94 13.20 -20.73
N ALA A 124 -4.04 13.37 -19.77
CA ALA A 124 -4.24 12.95 -18.39
C ALA A 124 -5.09 13.92 -17.55
N LEU A 125 -5.37 15.16 -18.03
CA LEU A 125 -6.09 16.16 -17.24
C LEU A 125 -7.53 15.74 -16.92
N ILE A 126 -8.29 15.24 -17.92
CA ILE A 126 -9.67 14.81 -17.69
C ILE A 126 -9.72 13.58 -16.78
N PRO A 127 -8.97 12.48 -17.04
CA PRO A 127 -8.88 11.37 -16.10
C PRO A 127 -8.48 11.82 -14.69
N GLY A 128 -7.49 12.72 -14.59
CA GLY A 128 -7.01 13.24 -13.32
C GLY A 128 -8.08 13.99 -12.54
N PHE A 129 -8.88 14.81 -13.21
CA PHE A 129 -10.01 15.50 -12.58
C PHE A 129 -10.99 14.51 -11.94
N PHE A 130 -11.38 13.44 -12.65
CA PHE A 130 -12.29 12.44 -12.11
C PHE A 130 -11.68 11.63 -10.96
N VAL A 131 -10.41 11.24 -11.08
CA VAL A 131 -9.71 10.52 -9.99
C VAL A 131 -9.67 11.37 -8.72
N ILE A 132 -9.28 12.65 -8.84
CA ILE A 132 -9.20 13.57 -7.70
C ILE A 132 -10.58 13.80 -7.09
N MET A 133 -11.61 14.06 -7.93
CA MET A 133 -12.96 14.29 -7.44
C MET A 133 -13.55 13.07 -6.72
N ILE A 134 -13.36 11.87 -7.26
CA ILE A 134 -13.83 10.62 -6.61
C ILE A 134 -13.08 10.38 -5.31
N ALA A 135 -11.75 10.55 -5.30
CA ALA A 135 -10.97 10.41 -4.08
C ALA A 135 -11.37 11.45 -3.01
N LEU A 136 -11.67 12.70 -3.41
CA LEU A 136 -12.18 13.73 -2.51
C LEU A 136 -13.56 13.37 -1.94
N ILE A 137 -14.46 12.88 -2.78
CA ILE A 137 -15.78 12.41 -2.32
C ILE A 137 -15.62 11.28 -1.31
N ILE A 138 -14.77 10.30 -1.59
CA ILE A 138 -14.45 9.20 -0.66
C ILE A 138 -13.93 9.77 0.66
N ARG A 139 -12.96 10.70 0.61
CA ARG A 139 -12.44 11.35 1.82
C ARG A 139 -13.55 11.99 2.64
N ILE A 140 -14.38 12.84 2.04
CA ILE A 140 -15.45 13.55 2.72
C ILE A 140 -16.46 12.57 3.32
N LEU A 141 -16.89 11.54 2.58
CA LEU A 141 -17.81 10.52 3.05
C LEU A 141 -17.30 9.82 4.32
N PHE A 142 -16.02 9.46 4.36
CA PHE A 142 -15.44 8.82 5.54
C PHE A 142 -15.14 9.81 6.67
N GLU A 143 -14.82 11.07 6.36
CA GLU A 143 -14.56 12.10 7.36
C GLU A 143 -15.82 12.47 8.16
N VAL A 144 -16.99 12.53 7.50
CA VAL A 144 -18.29 12.77 8.16
C VAL A 144 -18.90 11.49 8.78
N SER A 145 -18.35 10.32 8.48
CA SER A 145 -18.81 9.06 9.06
C SER A 145 -18.30 8.88 10.49
N PRO A 146 -18.93 7.99 11.30
CA PRO A 146 -18.46 7.68 12.65
C PRO A 146 -17.02 7.14 12.70
N PHE A 147 -16.47 6.69 11.58
CA PHE A 147 -15.13 6.12 11.46
C PHE A 147 -14.04 7.20 11.32
N GLY A 148 -14.38 8.40 10.83
CA GLY A 148 -13.50 9.56 10.70
C GLY A 148 -12.50 9.49 9.53
N ASN A 149 -12.12 8.32 9.03
CA ASN A 149 -11.31 8.15 7.82
C ASN A 149 -11.35 6.72 7.27
N ILE A 150 -10.98 6.57 5.98
CA ILE A 150 -10.98 5.29 5.29
C ILE A 150 -9.99 4.28 5.89
N HIS A 151 -8.83 4.75 6.41
CA HIS A 151 -7.83 3.87 7.03
C HIS A 151 -8.40 3.08 8.20
N LYS A 152 -9.18 3.72 9.08
CA LYS A 152 -9.83 3.04 10.21
C LYS A 152 -10.85 2.01 9.75
N VAL A 153 -11.60 2.30 8.70
CA VAL A 153 -12.58 1.34 8.14
C VAL A 153 -11.86 0.12 7.56
N VAL A 154 -10.84 0.37 6.74
CA VAL A 154 -10.03 -0.71 6.14
C VAL A 154 -9.29 -1.51 7.20
N GLU A 155 -8.76 -0.86 8.23
CA GLU A 155 -8.16 -1.55 9.38
C GLU A 155 -9.17 -2.49 10.07
N MET A 156 -10.37 -2.01 10.32
CA MET A 156 -11.41 -2.80 11.01
C MET A 156 -11.94 -3.94 10.15
N VAL A 157 -12.20 -3.69 8.87
CA VAL A 157 -12.89 -4.63 7.96
C VAL A 157 -11.93 -5.61 7.30
N LEU A 158 -10.71 -5.20 6.98
CA LEU A 158 -9.73 -6.02 6.28
C LEU A 158 -8.53 -6.38 7.15
N THR A 159 -7.82 -5.39 7.68
CA THR A 159 -6.54 -5.63 8.35
C THR A 159 -6.71 -6.51 9.58
N LYS A 160 -7.62 -6.18 10.49
CA LYS A 160 -7.84 -6.98 11.71
C LYS A 160 -8.27 -8.43 11.45
N PRO A 161 -9.29 -8.71 10.61
CA PRO A 161 -9.65 -10.10 10.30
C PRO A 161 -8.52 -10.86 9.59
N LEU A 162 -7.86 -10.23 8.62
CA LEU A 162 -6.78 -10.89 7.88
C LEU A 162 -5.55 -11.18 8.76
N THR A 163 -5.18 -10.24 9.65
CA THR A 163 -4.07 -10.47 10.59
C THR A 163 -4.42 -11.54 11.62
N ALA A 164 -5.66 -11.59 12.10
CA ALA A 164 -6.12 -12.65 12.99
C ALA A 164 -6.09 -14.03 12.31
N LEU A 165 -6.48 -14.12 11.05
CA LEU A 165 -6.38 -15.35 10.27
C LEU A 165 -4.93 -15.73 9.97
N GLY A 166 -4.13 -14.79 9.45
CA GLY A 166 -2.73 -15.03 9.07
C GLY A 166 -1.79 -15.28 10.26
N GLY A 167 -2.14 -14.77 11.45
CA GLY A 167 -1.44 -15.06 12.70
C GLY A 167 -1.85 -16.38 13.35
N SER A 168 -2.84 -17.10 12.82
CA SER A 168 -3.31 -18.37 13.36
C SER A 168 -2.76 -19.57 12.59
N PHE A 169 -2.54 -20.68 13.29
CA PHE A 169 -2.11 -21.95 12.67
C PHE A 169 -3.11 -22.42 11.59
N PHE A 170 -4.42 -22.38 11.88
CA PHE A 170 -5.44 -22.79 10.92
C PHE A 170 -5.57 -21.85 9.73
N GLY A 171 -5.37 -20.54 9.93
CA GLY A 171 -5.35 -19.57 8.85
C GLY A 171 -4.18 -19.79 7.88
N MET A 172 -2.97 -20.01 8.39
CA MET A 172 -1.81 -20.33 7.58
C MET A 172 -1.95 -21.67 6.85
N MET A 173 -2.53 -22.67 7.51
CA MET A 173 -2.84 -23.94 6.89
C MET A 173 -3.87 -23.82 5.76
N GLY A 174 -4.91 -23.01 5.97
CA GLY A 174 -5.90 -22.68 4.94
C GLY A 174 -5.31 -21.97 3.72
N LEU A 175 -4.44 -20.97 3.95
CA LEU A 175 -3.73 -20.28 2.86
C LEU A 175 -2.83 -21.24 2.07
N SER A 176 -2.12 -22.13 2.75
CA SER A 176 -1.31 -23.17 2.12
C SER A 176 -2.16 -24.15 1.30
N PHE A 177 -3.31 -24.57 1.84
CA PHE A 177 -4.24 -25.44 1.13
C PHE A 177 -4.78 -24.78 -0.14
N ILE A 178 -5.24 -23.53 -0.07
CA ILE A 178 -5.72 -22.78 -1.23
C ILE A 178 -4.61 -22.60 -2.27
N THR A 179 -3.38 -22.31 -1.83
CA THR A 179 -2.21 -22.21 -2.72
C THR A 179 -2.03 -23.48 -3.53
N ASN A 180 -2.04 -24.64 -2.86
CA ASN A 180 -1.87 -25.93 -3.53
C ASN A 180 -3.06 -26.30 -4.43
N LEU A 181 -4.28 -25.96 -4.01
CA LEU A 181 -5.48 -26.16 -4.83
C LEU A 181 -5.42 -25.37 -6.14
N LEU A 182 -4.95 -24.12 -6.09
CA LEU A 182 -4.75 -23.30 -7.29
C LEU A 182 -3.69 -23.88 -8.22
N TRP A 183 -2.62 -24.45 -7.66
CA TRP A 183 -1.62 -25.16 -8.45
C TRP A 183 -2.20 -26.35 -9.20
N THR A 184 -3.09 -27.13 -8.58
CA THR A 184 -3.77 -28.24 -9.28
C THR A 184 -4.68 -27.78 -10.42
N ALA A 185 -5.20 -26.56 -10.33
CA ALA A 185 -5.99 -25.92 -11.40
C ALA A 185 -5.12 -25.23 -12.47
N GLY A 186 -3.79 -25.36 -12.43
CA GLY A 186 -2.87 -24.72 -13.38
C GLY A 186 -2.64 -23.22 -13.13
N ILE A 187 -3.13 -22.70 -12.01
CA ILE A 187 -2.96 -21.29 -11.61
C ILE A 187 -1.76 -21.19 -10.67
N HIS A 188 -0.90 -20.20 -10.85
CA HIS A 188 0.26 -20.00 -9.98
C HIS A 188 -0.18 -19.51 -8.58
N GLY A 189 -0.59 -20.47 -7.73
CA GLY A 189 -1.19 -20.19 -6.41
C GLY A 189 -0.32 -19.34 -5.51
N SER A 190 1.01 -19.53 -5.51
CA SER A 190 1.93 -18.72 -4.69
C SER A 190 1.88 -17.23 -5.04
N ASN A 191 1.78 -16.87 -6.32
CA ASN A 191 1.69 -15.47 -6.71
C ASN A 191 0.38 -14.83 -6.26
N LEU A 192 -0.72 -15.58 -6.35
CA LEU A 192 -2.06 -15.09 -5.99
C LEU A 192 -2.25 -15.04 -4.47
N VAL A 193 -1.98 -16.14 -3.79
CA VAL A 193 -2.26 -16.26 -2.35
C VAL A 193 -1.13 -15.66 -1.52
N THR A 194 0.11 -16.01 -1.81
CA THR A 194 1.25 -15.51 -1.04
C THR A 194 1.51 -14.04 -1.33
N GLY A 195 1.57 -13.65 -2.61
CA GLY A 195 1.82 -12.27 -3.02
C GLY A 195 0.64 -11.33 -2.74
N GLY A 196 -0.59 -11.79 -3.02
CA GLY A 196 -1.79 -10.96 -2.93
C GLY A 196 -2.40 -10.88 -1.53
N ILE A 197 -2.31 -11.94 -0.74
CA ILE A 197 -2.99 -12.03 0.57
C ILE A 197 -2.00 -12.23 1.71
N ALA A 198 -1.20 -13.30 1.67
CA ALA A 198 -0.38 -13.68 2.81
C ALA A 198 0.75 -12.68 3.07
N ARG A 199 1.41 -12.17 2.03
CA ARG A 199 2.53 -11.22 2.17
C ARG A 199 2.11 -9.91 2.83
N PRO A 200 1.06 -9.19 2.39
CA PRO A 200 0.56 -8.00 3.08
C PRO A 200 0.21 -8.23 4.54
N VAL A 201 -0.38 -9.39 4.86
CA VAL A 201 -0.71 -9.77 6.24
C VAL A 201 0.56 -9.98 7.07
N LEU A 202 1.51 -10.75 6.56
CA LEU A 202 2.78 -11.02 7.25
C LEU A 202 3.58 -9.74 7.46
N ASP A 203 3.67 -8.86 6.46
CA ASP A 203 4.36 -7.58 6.57
C ASP A 203 3.71 -6.69 7.66
N THR A 204 2.38 -6.72 7.78
CA THR A 204 1.65 -6.02 8.85
C THR A 204 1.97 -6.59 10.24
N LEU A 205 1.98 -7.93 10.39
CA LEU A 205 2.32 -8.61 11.65
C LEU A 205 3.77 -8.34 12.06
N MET A 206 4.69 -8.37 11.09
CA MET A 206 6.10 -8.05 11.31
C MET A 206 6.29 -6.61 11.77
N ASP A 207 5.57 -5.65 11.18
CA ASP A 207 5.65 -4.25 11.57
C ASP A 207 5.08 -4.01 12.98
N GLN A 208 3.98 -4.68 13.34
CA GLN A 208 3.46 -4.66 14.71
C GLN A 208 4.49 -5.17 15.71
N ASN A 209 5.18 -6.26 15.40
CA ASN A 209 6.27 -6.78 16.24
C ASN A 209 7.44 -5.80 16.32
N ARG A 210 7.80 -5.13 15.21
CA ARG A 210 8.85 -4.11 15.20
C ARG A 210 8.49 -2.92 16.08
N ILE A 211 7.26 -2.43 16.01
CA ILE A 211 6.76 -1.32 16.84
C ILE A 211 6.80 -1.71 18.32
N ALA A 212 6.29 -2.89 18.67
CA ALA A 212 6.31 -3.39 20.04
C ALA A 212 7.75 -3.53 20.58
N LEU A 213 8.67 -4.04 19.75
CA LEU A 213 10.08 -4.15 20.11
C LEU A 213 10.72 -2.78 20.36
N SER A 214 10.44 -1.79 19.53
CA SER A 214 10.94 -0.42 19.70
C SER A 214 10.39 0.25 20.96
N ALA A 215 9.17 -0.09 21.37
CA ALA A 215 8.51 0.35 22.58
C ALA A 215 8.87 -0.49 23.82
N HIS A 216 9.80 -1.48 23.71
CA HIS A 216 10.18 -2.41 24.77
C HIS A 216 8.98 -3.21 25.32
N GLN A 217 7.99 -3.47 24.50
CA GLN A 217 6.81 -4.27 24.82
C GLN A 217 6.97 -5.74 24.34
N PRO A 218 6.24 -6.69 24.92
CA PRO A 218 6.18 -8.06 24.41
C PRO A 218 5.73 -8.07 22.95
N LEU A 219 6.28 -9.02 22.17
CA LEU A 219 5.89 -9.17 20.76
C LEU A 219 4.45 -9.70 20.68
N PRO A 220 3.54 -9.01 20.00
CA PRO A 220 2.14 -9.42 19.92
C PRO A 220 1.91 -10.62 18.98
N ASN A 221 2.82 -10.86 18.05
CA ASN A 221 2.65 -11.88 17.00
C ASN A 221 3.87 -12.82 17.00
N ILE A 222 3.80 -13.92 17.80
CA ILE A 222 4.85 -14.96 17.90
C ILE A 222 4.27 -16.28 17.40
#